data_83235eb408413df3a5be83ad3d053dfe
#
_entry.id   83235eb408413df3a5be83ad3d053dfe
#
_cell.length_a   1.000
_cell.length_b   1.000
_cell.length_c   1.000
_cell.angle_alpha   90.00
_cell.angle_beta   90.00
_cell.angle_gamma   90.00
#
_symmetry.space_group_name_H-M   'P 1'
#
loop_
_entity.id
_entity.type
_entity.pdbx_description
1 polymer ?
#
loop_
_entity_poly.entity_id
_entity_poly.type
_entity_poly.pdbx_seq_one_letter_code
_entity_poly.pdbx_strand_id
1 'polypeptide(L)'
;SDAFVCSDQTHTTNIRRVEKEDAGKGVTKEKDYRDVDGLITNVPGLILGTFYADCVPLLFVDPVHHAIGCSHSGWRGTVGEMGKKTVEAMREAYGSLPEDIFAAIGPSICQDCYEVGKDVAEPFEKLFSQERYQDVSMENILTEKVNGKYQLDLWRANEAILLSTGI
;
A
#
# COMPACT_ATOMS: atom_id res chain seq x y z
N SER A 1 20.97 -12.73 1.16
CA SER A 1 20.72 -13.22 2.52
C SER A 1 19.47 -14.08 2.53
N ASP A 2 19.51 -15.22 3.18
CA ASP A 2 18.37 -16.16 3.26
C ASP A 2 17.20 -15.61 4.12
N ALA A 3 17.38 -14.45 4.73
CA ALA A 3 16.35 -13.79 5.53
C ALA A 3 15.32 -12.98 4.69
N PHE A 4 15.63 -12.68 3.43
CA PHE A 4 14.74 -11.89 2.57
C PHE A 4 13.58 -12.72 2.06
N VAL A 5 12.40 -12.06 1.97
CA VAL A 5 11.22 -12.56 1.26
C VAL A 5 10.70 -11.44 0.38
N CYS A 6 10.61 -11.67 -0.92
CA CYS A 6 10.20 -10.66 -1.89
C CYS A 6 8.77 -10.88 -2.38
N SER A 7 8.03 -9.80 -2.57
CA SER A 7 6.72 -9.81 -3.21
C SER A 7 6.78 -10.27 -4.68
N ASP A 8 5.61 -10.51 -5.28
CA ASP A 8 5.42 -10.80 -6.70
C ASP A 8 4.40 -9.81 -7.27
N GLN A 9 4.85 -8.55 -7.43
CA GLN A 9 4.01 -7.40 -7.67
C GLN A 9 3.44 -7.37 -9.09
N THR A 10 2.13 -7.32 -9.20
CA THR A 10 1.38 -7.20 -10.46
C THR A 10 0.27 -6.15 -10.38
N HIS A 11 0.38 -5.21 -9.42
CA HIS A 11 -0.58 -4.15 -9.15
C HIS A 11 -1.94 -4.65 -8.67
N THR A 12 -1.93 -5.71 -7.87
CA THR A 12 -3.10 -6.23 -7.14
C THR A 12 -3.23 -5.57 -5.76
N THR A 13 -4.11 -6.10 -4.93
CA THR A 13 -4.20 -5.76 -3.51
C THR A 13 -4.07 -7.01 -2.64
N ASN A 14 -3.45 -8.05 -3.16
CA ASN A 14 -3.22 -9.28 -2.43
C ASN A 14 -2.06 -9.12 -1.45
N ILE A 15 -2.30 -9.55 -0.22
CA ILE A 15 -1.34 -9.48 0.88
C ILE A 15 -1.04 -10.90 1.35
N ARG A 16 0.25 -11.18 1.49
CA ARG A 16 0.73 -12.47 1.98
C ARG A 16 1.27 -12.34 3.40
N ARG A 17 0.79 -13.18 4.29
CA ARG A 17 1.45 -13.46 5.55
C ARG A 17 2.69 -14.31 5.27
N VAL A 18 3.84 -13.83 5.75
CA VAL A 18 5.15 -14.44 5.55
C VAL A 18 5.57 -15.15 6.82
N GLU A 19 5.92 -16.43 6.69
CA GLU A 19 6.38 -17.29 7.78
C GLU A 19 7.87 -17.66 7.63
N LYS A 20 8.44 -18.32 8.62
CA LYS A 20 9.85 -18.68 8.65
C LYS A 20 10.28 -19.52 7.43
N GLU A 21 9.40 -20.36 6.93
CA GLU A 21 9.61 -21.24 5.78
C GLU A 21 9.74 -20.48 4.46
N ASP A 22 9.21 -19.26 4.42
CA ASP A 22 9.29 -18.37 3.24
C ASP A 22 10.68 -17.72 3.09
N ALA A 23 11.54 -17.84 4.10
CA ALA A 23 12.87 -17.24 4.09
C ALA A 23 13.68 -17.62 2.85
N GLY A 24 14.16 -16.61 2.12
CA GLY A 24 14.90 -16.75 0.87
C GLY A 24 14.05 -16.64 -0.41
N LYS A 25 12.72 -16.71 -0.32
CA LYS A 25 11.86 -16.67 -1.52
C LYS A 25 11.95 -15.34 -2.27
N GLY A 26 12.24 -15.44 -3.55
CA GLY A 26 12.46 -14.30 -4.45
C GLY A 26 13.90 -13.76 -4.45
N VAL A 27 14.84 -14.37 -3.69
CA VAL A 27 16.26 -14.02 -3.69
C VAL A 27 17.12 -15.27 -3.90
N THR A 28 17.06 -16.24 -2.97
CA THR A 28 17.84 -17.48 -3.00
C THR A 28 17.00 -18.72 -3.29
N LYS A 29 15.69 -18.58 -3.21
CA LYS A 29 14.71 -19.62 -3.55
C LYS A 29 13.67 -19.07 -4.52
N GLU A 30 13.08 -19.93 -5.32
CA GLU A 30 11.94 -19.57 -6.15
C GLU A 30 10.70 -19.26 -5.30
N LYS A 31 9.87 -18.34 -5.79
CA LYS A 31 8.57 -18.03 -5.21
C LYS A 31 7.56 -19.10 -5.61
N ASP A 32 6.75 -19.56 -4.67
CA ASP A 32 5.62 -20.47 -4.89
C ASP A 32 4.26 -19.74 -4.84
N TYR A 33 4.30 -18.41 -4.94
CA TYR A 33 3.14 -17.52 -4.98
C TYR A 33 3.25 -16.52 -6.13
N ARG A 34 2.10 -16.00 -6.55
CA ARG A 34 1.95 -15.02 -7.61
C ARG A 34 1.00 -13.90 -7.17
N ASP A 35 1.09 -12.76 -7.85
CA ASP A 35 0.16 -11.64 -7.70
C ASP A 35 0.06 -11.15 -6.25
N VAL A 36 1.19 -10.97 -5.59
CA VAL A 36 1.30 -10.51 -4.20
C VAL A 36 1.97 -9.15 -4.17
N ASP A 37 1.23 -8.11 -3.82
CA ASP A 37 1.69 -6.73 -3.75
C ASP A 37 1.94 -6.24 -2.30
N GLY A 38 1.57 -7.02 -1.29
CA GLY A 38 1.83 -6.75 0.11
C GLY A 38 2.35 -7.97 0.86
N LEU A 39 3.24 -7.71 1.82
CA LEU A 39 3.80 -8.72 2.72
C LEU A 39 3.64 -8.26 4.16
N ILE A 40 3.26 -9.18 5.05
CA ILE A 40 3.20 -8.94 6.50
C ILE A 40 3.88 -10.10 7.23
N THR A 41 4.53 -9.81 8.36
CA THR A 41 5.12 -10.85 9.23
C THR A 41 5.27 -10.37 10.67
N ASN A 42 5.21 -11.30 11.62
CA ASN A 42 5.67 -11.10 12.99
C ASN A 42 6.82 -12.06 13.36
N VAL A 43 7.43 -12.69 12.38
CA VAL A 43 8.58 -13.60 12.58
C VAL A 43 9.86 -12.78 12.68
N PRO A 44 10.56 -12.82 13.84
CA PRO A 44 11.81 -12.09 14.00
C PRO A 44 12.90 -12.54 13.02
N GLY A 45 13.66 -11.57 12.50
CA GLY A 45 14.78 -11.82 11.61
C GLY A 45 14.43 -11.98 10.13
N LEU A 46 13.15 -12.00 9.75
CA LEU A 46 12.75 -11.90 8.34
C LEU A 46 12.83 -10.45 7.84
N ILE A 47 13.19 -10.30 6.58
CA ILE A 47 13.27 -9.01 5.88
C ILE A 47 12.29 -9.05 4.71
N LEU A 48 11.28 -8.20 4.75
CA LEU A 48 10.32 -8.08 3.67
C LEU A 48 10.84 -7.16 2.57
N GLY A 49 10.72 -7.59 1.31
CA GLY A 49 11.20 -6.85 0.13
C GLY A 49 10.08 -6.58 -0.87
N THR A 50 9.87 -5.31 -1.16
CA THR A 50 9.00 -4.80 -2.23
C THR A 50 9.79 -3.81 -3.09
N PHE A 51 9.42 -3.68 -4.36
CA PHE A 51 10.19 -2.92 -5.35
C PHE A 51 9.34 -1.79 -5.93
N TYR A 52 9.97 -0.64 -6.15
CA TYR A 52 9.28 0.55 -6.58
C TYR A 52 10.10 1.34 -7.61
N ALA A 53 9.41 1.94 -8.56
CA ALA A 53 9.91 3.06 -9.35
C ALA A 53 9.09 4.30 -8.96
N ASP A 54 7.89 4.43 -9.52
CA ASP A 54 7.00 5.58 -9.31
C ASP A 54 5.87 5.29 -8.31
N CYS A 55 5.52 4.01 -8.11
CA CYS A 55 4.45 3.61 -7.20
C CYS A 55 4.81 3.84 -5.73
N VAL A 56 3.79 3.99 -4.89
CA VAL A 56 3.94 4.37 -3.48
C VAL A 56 4.33 3.16 -2.60
N PRO A 57 5.45 3.25 -1.87
CA PRO A 57 5.76 2.35 -0.78
C PRO A 57 4.87 2.64 0.44
N LEU A 58 4.21 1.64 0.98
CA LEU A 58 3.54 1.73 2.27
C LEU A 58 4.25 0.80 3.25
N LEU A 59 4.71 1.34 4.37
CA LEU A 59 5.44 0.62 5.41
C LEU A 59 4.64 0.65 6.71
N PHE A 60 4.57 -0.47 7.42
CA PHE A 60 3.77 -0.63 8.63
C PHE A 60 4.59 -1.28 9.73
N VAL A 61 4.44 -0.79 10.95
CA VAL A 61 5.04 -1.35 12.16
C VAL A 61 4.02 -1.36 13.28
N ASP A 62 3.80 -2.52 13.87
CA ASP A 62 3.06 -2.70 15.12
C ASP A 62 4.03 -3.17 16.20
N PRO A 63 4.45 -2.29 17.11
CA PRO A 63 5.39 -2.66 18.17
C PRO A 63 4.74 -3.50 19.27
N VAL A 64 3.41 -3.50 19.40
CA VAL A 64 2.69 -4.27 20.42
C VAL A 64 2.70 -5.76 20.07
N HIS A 65 2.42 -6.09 18.82
CA HIS A 65 2.39 -7.47 18.33
C HIS A 65 3.69 -7.89 17.61
N HIS A 66 4.72 -7.00 17.64
CA HIS A 66 6.01 -7.20 16.96
C HIS A 66 5.84 -7.56 15.47
N ALA A 67 4.87 -6.94 14.81
CA ALA A 67 4.54 -7.20 13.42
C ALA A 67 4.99 -6.04 12.52
N ILE A 68 5.37 -6.39 11.29
CA ILE A 68 5.72 -5.43 10.24
C ILE A 68 4.97 -5.75 8.95
N GLY A 69 4.79 -4.75 8.11
CA GLY A 69 4.22 -4.89 6.77
C GLY A 69 4.89 -3.96 5.78
N CYS A 70 4.90 -4.37 4.52
CA CYS A 70 5.22 -3.50 3.40
C CYS A 70 4.31 -3.81 2.22
N SER A 71 3.85 -2.75 1.54
CA SER A 71 2.88 -2.90 0.44
C SER A 71 3.20 -1.95 -0.70
N HIS A 72 2.98 -2.44 -1.91
CA HIS A 72 3.14 -1.70 -3.16
C HIS A 72 1.80 -1.10 -3.57
N SER A 73 1.70 0.23 -3.55
CA SER A 73 0.47 0.96 -3.86
C SER A 73 0.65 1.89 -5.06
N GLY A 74 0.60 1.32 -6.28
CA GLY A 74 0.38 2.10 -7.49
C GLY A 74 -1.08 2.61 -7.53
N TRP A 75 -1.47 3.34 -8.58
CA TRP A 75 -2.83 3.91 -8.66
C TRP A 75 -3.95 2.84 -8.51
N ARG A 76 -3.76 1.63 -9.08
CA ARG A 76 -4.72 0.52 -8.92
C ARG A 76 -4.77 0.02 -7.47
N GLY A 77 -3.61 -0.13 -6.83
CA GLY A 77 -3.51 -0.51 -5.43
C GLY A 77 -4.13 0.55 -4.51
N THR A 78 -3.91 1.83 -4.81
CA THR A 78 -4.51 2.95 -4.07
C THR A 78 -6.03 2.94 -4.18
N VAL A 79 -6.58 2.87 -5.40
CA VAL A 79 -8.04 2.75 -5.61
C VAL A 79 -8.61 1.48 -4.97
N GLY A 80 -7.85 0.39 -4.96
CA GLY A 80 -8.20 -0.85 -4.27
C GLY A 80 -7.97 -0.82 -2.75
N GLU A 81 -7.60 0.34 -2.19
CA GLU A 81 -7.39 0.59 -0.75
C GLU A 81 -6.32 -0.33 -0.15
N MET A 82 -5.17 -0.47 -0.82
CA MET A 82 -4.05 -1.32 -0.41
C MET A 82 -3.61 -1.08 1.04
N GLY A 83 -3.51 0.18 1.45
CA GLY A 83 -3.14 0.55 2.82
C GLY A 83 -4.12 -0.01 3.85
N LYS A 84 -5.42 0.20 3.63
CA LYS A 84 -6.49 -0.34 4.49
C LYS A 84 -6.46 -1.87 4.57
N LYS A 85 -6.32 -2.54 3.42
CA LYS A 85 -6.22 -4.00 3.37
C LYS A 85 -5.01 -4.54 4.12
N THR A 86 -3.90 -3.80 4.12
CA THR A 86 -2.71 -4.19 4.90
C THR A 86 -2.98 -4.10 6.40
N VAL A 87 -3.63 -3.04 6.86
CA VAL A 87 -4.06 -2.90 8.26
C VAL A 87 -5.02 -4.03 8.65
N GLU A 88 -6.02 -4.32 7.80
CA GLU A 88 -6.97 -5.42 8.02
C GLU A 88 -6.25 -6.78 8.09
N ALA A 89 -5.30 -7.04 7.19
CA ALA A 89 -4.52 -8.27 7.20
C ALA A 89 -3.65 -8.40 8.47
N MET A 90 -3.04 -7.32 8.96
CA MET A 90 -2.29 -7.31 10.21
C MET A 90 -3.22 -7.56 11.41
N ARG A 91 -4.41 -6.96 11.40
CA ARG A 91 -5.42 -7.22 12.44
C ARG A 91 -5.87 -8.68 12.46
N GLU A 92 -6.18 -9.25 11.30
CA GLU A 92 -6.62 -10.65 11.19
C GLU A 92 -5.51 -11.64 11.57
N ALA A 93 -4.28 -11.37 11.16
CA ALA A 93 -3.16 -12.29 11.37
C ALA A 93 -2.56 -12.21 12.77
N TYR A 94 -2.53 -11.02 13.40
CA TYR A 94 -1.77 -10.76 14.61
C TYR A 94 -2.57 -10.10 15.74
N GLY A 95 -3.81 -9.66 15.45
CA GLY A 95 -4.62 -8.91 16.42
C GLY A 95 -4.24 -7.43 16.52
N SER A 96 -3.45 -6.92 15.57
CA SER A 96 -3.03 -5.52 15.53
C SER A 96 -4.23 -4.57 15.56
N LEU A 97 -4.19 -3.57 16.42
CA LEU A 97 -5.21 -2.50 16.44
C LEU A 97 -4.69 -1.30 15.64
N PRO A 98 -5.55 -0.56 14.92
CA PRO A 98 -5.11 0.61 14.15
C PRO A 98 -4.29 1.60 14.97
N GLU A 99 -4.71 1.89 16.21
CA GLU A 99 -4.02 2.79 17.14
C GLU A 99 -2.61 2.33 17.56
N ASP A 100 -2.27 1.05 17.38
CA ASP A 100 -0.95 0.49 17.68
C ASP A 100 -0.04 0.48 16.43
N ILE A 101 -0.61 0.72 15.23
CA ILE A 101 0.14 0.66 13.98
C ILE A 101 0.68 2.04 13.60
N PHE A 102 1.98 2.09 13.36
CA PHE A 102 2.64 3.22 12.69
C PHE A 102 2.76 2.92 11.21
N ALA A 103 2.27 3.83 10.38
CA ALA A 103 2.41 3.72 8.93
C ALA A 103 3.28 4.85 8.37
N ALA A 104 4.04 4.54 7.31
CA ALA A 104 4.81 5.52 6.57
C ALA A 104 4.58 5.37 5.07
N ILE A 105 4.44 6.51 4.39
CA ILE A 105 4.39 6.63 2.94
C ILE A 105 5.81 6.95 2.46
N GLY A 106 6.39 6.06 1.66
CA GLY A 106 7.76 6.21 1.17
C GLY A 106 7.86 7.12 -0.06
N PRO A 107 9.09 7.46 -0.47
CA PRO A 107 9.35 8.25 -1.68
C PRO A 107 8.77 7.58 -2.94
N SER A 108 8.07 8.37 -3.76
CA SER A 108 7.43 7.93 -5.00
C SER A 108 7.16 9.14 -5.91
N ILE A 109 6.47 8.93 -7.04
CA ILE A 109 6.13 10.02 -7.95
C ILE A 109 5.31 11.10 -7.23
N CYS A 110 5.72 12.37 -7.37
CA CYS A 110 4.98 13.50 -6.81
C CYS A 110 3.82 13.91 -7.71
N GLN A 111 2.87 14.67 -7.17
CA GLN A 111 1.70 15.17 -7.90
C GLN A 111 2.08 15.90 -9.19
N ASP A 112 3.05 16.81 -9.13
CA ASP A 112 3.44 17.63 -10.29
C ASP A 112 4.00 16.80 -11.47
N CYS A 113 4.53 15.61 -11.19
CA CYS A 113 5.08 14.69 -12.18
C CYS A 113 4.07 13.64 -12.66
N TYR A 114 2.89 13.51 -11.99
CA TYR A 114 1.96 12.43 -12.27
C TYR A 114 0.69 12.93 -12.97
N GLU A 115 0.80 13.16 -14.27
CA GLU A 115 -0.33 13.48 -15.13
C GLU A 115 -1.04 12.21 -15.60
N VAL A 116 -2.37 12.14 -15.38
CA VAL A 116 -3.21 10.98 -15.70
C VAL A 116 -4.40 11.36 -16.57
N GLY A 117 -4.95 10.38 -17.25
CA GLY A 117 -6.18 10.52 -18.01
C GLY A 117 -7.43 10.31 -17.14
N LYS A 118 -8.58 10.51 -17.75
CA LYS A 118 -9.89 10.35 -17.12
C LYS A 118 -10.15 8.92 -16.66
N ASP A 119 -9.61 7.95 -17.39
CA ASP A 119 -9.66 6.51 -17.06
C ASP A 119 -9.03 6.16 -15.71
N VAL A 120 -8.06 6.97 -15.26
CA VAL A 120 -7.45 6.86 -13.92
C VAL A 120 -8.18 7.76 -12.92
N ALA A 121 -8.58 8.98 -13.31
CA ALA A 121 -9.21 9.94 -12.41
C ALA A 121 -10.59 9.47 -11.89
N GLU A 122 -11.45 8.96 -12.77
CA GLU A 122 -12.81 8.49 -12.39
C GLU A 122 -12.83 7.43 -11.26
N PRO A 123 -11.95 6.40 -11.24
CA PRO A 123 -11.84 5.51 -10.10
C PRO A 123 -11.55 6.20 -8.77
N PHE A 124 -10.72 7.26 -8.75
CA PHE A 124 -10.44 8.04 -7.54
C PHE A 124 -11.65 8.87 -7.12
N GLU A 125 -12.32 9.55 -8.05
CA GLU A 125 -13.55 10.29 -7.78
C GLU A 125 -14.61 9.38 -7.15
N LYS A 126 -14.79 8.18 -7.70
CA LYS A 126 -15.71 7.17 -7.18
C LYS A 126 -15.30 6.68 -5.78
N LEU A 127 -14.02 6.45 -5.52
CA LEU A 127 -13.55 6.01 -4.21
C LEU A 127 -13.83 7.09 -3.16
N PHE A 128 -13.39 8.32 -3.42
CA PHE A 128 -13.45 9.42 -2.46
C PHE A 128 -14.84 10.08 -2.36
N SER A 129 -15.82 9.70 -3.18
CA SER A 129 -17.22 10.07 -2.99
C SER A 129 -17.95 9.25 -1.91
N GLN A 130 -17.32 8.23 -1.35
CA GLN A 130 -17.91 7.41 -0.29
C GLN A 130 -17.93 8.17 1.04
N GLU A 131 -18.96 7.92 1.86
CA GLU A 131 -19.21 8.60 3.13
C GLU A 131 -17.99 8.63 4.07
N ARG A 132 -17.22 7.54 4.13
CA ARG A 132 -16.00 7.45 4.96
C ARG A 132 -14.88 8.42 4.56
N TYR A 133 -14.99 9.06 3.41
CA TYR A 133 -14.05 10.05 2.89
C TYR A 133 -14.65 11.44 2.75
N GLN A 134 -15.82 11.71 3.37
CA GLN A 134 -16.54 12.99 3.26
C GLN A 134 -15.72 14.21 3.67
N ASP A 135 -14.74 14.02 4.57
CA ASP A 135 -13.85 15.08 5.04
C ASP A 135 -12.59 15.26 4.17
N VAL A 136 -12.45 14.46 3.11
CA VAL A 136 -11.33 14.52 2.17
C VAL A 136 -11.69 15.45 1.01
N SER A 137 -10.94 16.54 0.86
CA SER A 137 -11.10 17.42 -0.30
C SER A 137 -10.53 16.72 -1.55
N MET A 138 -11.37 16.51 -2.54
CA MET A 138 -10.99 15.91 -3.82
C MET A 138 -9.94 16.75 -4.57
N GLU A 139 -9.96 18.07 -4.41
CA GLU A 139 -8.97 18.99 -5.01
C GLU A 139 -7.54 18.75 -4.53
N ASN A 140 -7.39 18.18 -3.32
CA ASN A 140 -6.08 17.79 -2.79
C ASN A 140 -5.55 16.50 -3.38
N ILE A 141 -6.39 15.71 -4.04
CA ILE A 141 -6.04 14.42 -4.65
C ILE A 141 -5.95 14.53 -6.16
N LEU A 142 -6.92 15.20 -6.78
CA LEU A 142 -7.00 15.38 -8.24
C LEU A 142 -7.14 16.86 -8.58
N THR A 143 -6.23 17.37 -9.39
CA THR A 143 -6.32 18.72 -9.95
C THR A 143 -6.54 18.62 -11.45
N GLU A 144 -7.70 19.07 -11.94
CA GLU A 144 -8.01 19.07 -13.36
C GLU A 144 -7.17 20.13 -14.10
N LYS A 145 -6.70 19.77 -15.30
CA LYS A 145 -5.91 20.62 -16.19
C LYS A 145 -6.73 21.07 -17.39
N VAL A 146 -6.33 22.19 -17.99
CA VAL A 146 -6.97 22.78 -19.17
C VAL A 146 -7.09 21.81 -20.36
N ASN A 147 -6.18 20.83 -20.45
CA ASN A 147 -6.17 19.82 -21.51
C ASN A 147 -7.08 18.61 -21.25
N GLY A 148 -7.91 18.63 -20.20
CA GLY A 148 -8.79 17.52 -19.81
C GLY A 148 -8.07 16.34 -19.17
N LYS A 149 -6.83 16.55 -18.73
CA LYS A 149 -6.08 15.60 -17.89
C LYS A 149 -6.06 16.05 -16.45
N TYR A 150 -5.47 15.25 -15.58
CA TYR A 150 -5.45 15.48 -14.14
C TYR A 150 -4.04 15.29 -13.59
N GLN A 151 -3.66 16.12 -12.60
CA GLN A 151 -2.53 15.84 -11.72
C GLN A 151 -3.04 15.04 -10.53
N LEU A 152 -2.48 13.85 -10.31
CA LEU A 152 -2.89 12.94 -9.24
C LEU A 152 -1.86 12.91 -8.11
N ASP A 153 -2.31 13.19 -6.89
CA ASP A 153 -1.53 13.05 -5.67
C ASP A 153 -1.76 11.69 -5.01
N LEU A 154 -0.89 10.73 -5.31
CA LEU A 154 -0.96 9.40 -4.69
C LEU A 154 -0.61 9.42 -3.19
N TRP A 155 0.20 10.38 -2.74
CA TRP A 155 0.55 10.48 -1.32
C TRP A 155 -0.66 10.88 -0.50
N ARG A 156 -1.37 11.93 -0.92
CA ARG A 156 -2.61 12.37 -0.26
C ARG A 156 -3.71 11.32 -0.32
N ALA A 157 -3.84 10.61 -1.43
CA ALA A 157 -4.80 9.54 -1.57
C ALA A 157 -4.53 8.39 -0.59
N ASN A 158 -3.27 7.93 -0.49
CA ASN A 158 -2.90 6.88 0.46
C ASN A 158 -2.98 7.37 1.93
N GLU A 159 -2.61 8.62 2.22
CA GLU A 159 -2.76 9.22 3.54
C GLU A 159 -4.23 9.19 4.00
N ALA A 160 -5.14 9.65 3.14
CA ALA A 160 -6.58 9.65 3.43
C ALA A 160 -7.12 8.23 3.69
N ILE A 161 -6.67 7.24 2.90
CA ILE A 161 -7.04 5.84 3.09
C ILE A 161 -6.53 5.30 4.44
N LEU A 162 -5.27 5.58 4.79
CA LEU A 162 -4.69 5.16 6.05
C LEU A 162 -5.43 5.78 7.24
N LEU A 163 -5.63 7.10 7.23
CA LEU A 163 -6.37 7.81 8.28
C LEU A 163 -7.80 7.27 8.46
N SER A 164 -8.45 6.84 7.38
CA SER A 164 -9.79 6.23 7.45
C SER A 164 -9.84 4.90 8.21
N THR A 165 -8.69 4.28 8.48
CA THR A 165 -8.59 3.03 9.26
C THR A 165 -8.46 3.26 10.75
N GLY A 166 -8.20 4.49 11.18
CA GLY A 166 -7.98 4.84 12.58
C GLY A 166 -6.50 4.84 13.01
N ILE A 167 -5.56 4.78 12.04
CA ILE A 167 -4.11 4.97 12.28
C ILE A 167 -3.84 6.44 12.65
#